data_b2ceab2636d0aa0e2faf6f7298d2a2c4
#
_entry.id   b2ceab2636d0aa0e2faf6f7298d2a2c4
#
_cell.length_a   1.000
_cell.length_b   1.000
_cell.length_c   1.000
_cell.angle_alpha   90.00
_cell.angle_beta   90.00
_cell.angle_gamma   90.00
#
_symmetry.space_group_name_H-M   'P 1'
#
loop_
_entity.id
_entity.type
_entity.pdbx_description
1 polymer ?
#
loop_
_entity_poly.entity_id
_entity_poly.type
_entity_poly.pdbx_seq_one_letter_code
_entity_poly.pdbx_strand_id
1 'polypeptide(L)'
;DGQSVVTDYLSKAQEENDGDNLLKAYDPEKGLTENNPDYRDVKIAFQVTEPNTSDRILVNTAEIADDSDSSGDPIDDIDSTPDNNNEWNEEDDLDKEFVKVKYFDLALKKWVSRAIVTNQDGSQNIIETGHTGDEDPEPPAKVDLGRRDINKVTVKFEFQIKVTNEGEI
;
A
#
# COMPACT_ATOMS: atom_id res chain seq x y z
N ASP A 1 -3.42 8.35 -9.91
CA ASP A 1 -3.58 9.80 -10.12
C ASP A 1 -3.08 10.52 -8.88
N GLY A 2 -1.86 11.08 -8.96
CA GLY A 2 -1.28 11.86 -7.88
C GLY A 2 -2.17 13.07 -7.58
N GLN A 3 -2.46 13.29 -6.30
CA GLN A 3 -3.04 14.55 -5.86
C GLN A 3 -1.88 15.43 -5.42
N SER A 4 -1.80 16.62 -6.00
CA SER A 4 -0.86 17.65 -5.59
C SER A 4 -1.52 18.57 -4.59
N VAL A 5 -0.81 18.93 -3.54
CA VAL A 5 -1.20 19.94 -2.56
C VAL A 5 -0.14 21.02 -2.57
N VAL A 6 -0.57 22.25 -2.83
CA VAL A 6 0.29 23.43 -2.77
C VAL A 6 -0.08 24.23 -1.52
N THR A 7 0.92 24.74 -0.82
CA THR A 7 0.74 25.58 0.37
C THR A 7 1.59 26.82 0.26
N ASP A 8 1.04 27.95 0.68
CA ASP A 8 1.69 29.24 0.80
C ASP A 8 2.06 29.58 2.25
N TYR A 9 2.13 28.56 3.13
CA TYR A 9 2.38 28.72 4.56
C TYR A 9 3.67 29.48 4.88
N LEU A 10 4.70 29.32 4.05
CA LEU A 10 5.99 30.00 4.18
C LEU A 10 6.09 31.25 3.29
N SER A 11 4.98 31.76 2.78
CA SER A 11 4.94 32.95 1.94
C SER A 11 4.70 34.23 2.76
N LYS A 12 5.03 35.36 2.16
CA LYS A 12 4.74 36.66 2.72
C LYS A 12 3.24 36.91 2.94
N ALA A 13 2.40 36.37 2.06
CA ALA A 13 0.94 36.47 2.20
C ALA A 13 0.47 35.80 3.50
N GLN A 14 1.08 34.66 3.87
CA GLN A 14 0.78 33.97 5.13
C GLN A 14 1.34 34.72 6.34
N GLU A 15 2.51 35.37 6.23
CA GLU A 15 3.06 36.22 7.29
C GLU A 15 2.09 37.34 7.70
N GLU A 16 1.43 37.95 6.74
CA GLU A 16 0.47 39.01 6.97
C GLU A 16 -0.74 38.55 7.82
N ASN A 17 -1.08 37.28 7.76
CA ASN A 17 -2.23 36.73 8.46
C ASN A 17 -1.86 36.08 9.81
N ASP A 18 -0.73 35.34 9.86
CA ASP A 18 -0.36 34.48 11.00
C ASP A 18 0.90 34.92 11.75
N GLY A 19 1.54 35.99 11.31
CA GLY A 19 2.80 36.46 11.86
C GLY A 19 4.01 36.05 11.03
N ASP A 20 5.18 36.04 11.63
CA ASP A 20 6.47 35.79 10.96
C ASP A 20 6.67 34.32 10.60
N ASN A 21 6.22 33.95 9.41
CA ASN A 21 6.46 32.61 8.82
C ASN A 21 7.63 32.58 7.83
N LEU A 22 8.25 33.71 7.54
CA LEU A 22 9.42 33.77 6.66
C LEU A 22 10.65 33.15 7.34
N LEU A 23 11.46 32.47 6.55
CA LEU A 23 12.76 31.96 6.99
C LEU A 23 13.77 33.09 7.05
N LYS A 24 14.56 33.09 8.10
CA LYS A 24 15.59 34.10 8.31
C LYS A 24 16.92 33.63 7.75
N ALA A 25 17.62 34.52 7.05
CA ALA A 25 18.96 34.28 6.56
C ALA A 25 19.96 34.02 7.71
N TYR A 26 21.08 33.43 7.42
CA TYR A 26 22.19 33.28 8.36
C TYR A 26 22.61 34.64 8.92
N ASP A 27 22.64 34.70 10.22
CA ASP A 27 23.05 35.88 10.99
C ASP A 27 23.80 35.41 12.25
N PRO A 28 25.15 35.27 12.17
CA PRO A 28 25.94 34.79 13.29
C PRO A 28 25.78 35.65 14.55
N GLU A 29 25.48 36.93 14.42
CA GLU A 29 25.28 37.84 15.59
C GLU A 29 23.97 37.46 16.33
N LYS A 30 23.01 36.87 15.65
CA LYS A 30 21.75 36.36 16.21
C LYS A 30 21.78 34.86 16.45
N GLY A 31 22.91 34.19 16.20
CA GLY A 31 23.06 32.76 16.40
C GLY A 31 22.52 31.89 15.25
N LEU A 32 22.16 32.48 14.14
CA LEU A 32 21.71 31.76 12.94
C LEU A 32 22.93 31.47 12.07
N THR A 33 23.30 30.19 11.99
CA THR A 33 24.48 29.72 11.28
C THR A 33 24.17 28.47 10.51
N GLU A 34 25.08 28.01 9.66
CA GLU A 34 24.97 26.73 8.94
C GLU A 34 24.66 25.54 9.87
N ASN A 35 25.20 25.53 11.08
CA ASN A 35 24.93 24.48 12.06
C ASN A 35 23.68 24.73 12.92
N ASN A 36 23.05 25.87 12.77
CA ASN A 36 21.85 26.27 13.49
C ASN A 36 21.01 27.24 12.62
N PRO A 37 20.46 26.75 11.50
CA PRO A 37 19.65 27.56 10.60
C PRO A 37 18.28 27.89 11.20
N ASP A 38 17.61 28.88 10.67
CA ASP A 38 16.18 29.08 10.89
C ASP A 38 15.42 27.99 10.13
N TYR A 39 14.31 27.51 10.66
CA TYR A 39 13.49 26.48 10.00
C TYR A 39 12.01 26.64 10.35
N ARG A 40 11.16 26.08 9.52
CA ARG A 40 9.71 25.95 9.77
C ARG A 40 9.27 24.56 9.40
N ASP A 41 8.38 23.99 10.21
CA ASP A 41 7.72 22.72 9.94
C ASP A 41 6.38 22.96 9.27
N VAL A 42 6.18 22.44 8.08
CA VAL A 42 4.89 22.39 7.41
C VAL A 42 4.32 20.98 7.58
N LYS A 43 3.14 20.86 8.18
CA LYS A 43 2.49 19.57 8.44
C LYS A 43 1.33 19.35 7.51
N ILE A 44 1.41 18.33 6.68
CA ILE A 44 0.35 17.93 5.76
C ILE A 44 -0.08 16.51 6.11
N ALA A 45 -1.40 16.28 6.21
CA ALA A 45 -1.94 14.94 6.49
C ALA A 45 -2.60 14.38 5.23
N PHE A 46 -2.24 13.15 4.89
CA PHE A 46 -2.83 12.41 3.78
C PHE A 46 -3.59 11.19 4.30
N GLN A 47 -4.70 10.88 3.64
CA GLN A 47 -5.40 9.64 3.85
C GLN A 47 -5.16 8.71 2.67
N VAL A 48 -4.60 7.54 2.95
CA VAL A 48 -4.48 6.48 1.95
C VAL A 48 -5.83 5.77 1.84
N THR A 49 -6.46 5.83 0.68
CA THR A 49 -7.74 5.16 0.40
C THR A 49 -7.55 3.83 -0.30
N GLU A 50 -6.68 3.77 -1.30
CA GLU A 50 -6.30 2.54 -2.00
C GLU A 50 -4.84 2.65 -2.45
N PRO A 51 -3.98 1.69 -2.09
CA PRO A 51 -2.65 1.61 -2.67
C PRO A 51 -2.77 1.14 -4.12
N ASN A 52 -2.31 1.94 -5.07
CA ASN A 52 -2.41 1.69 -6.51
C ASN A 52 -1.19 1.00 -7.12
N THR A 53 -0.21 0.63 -6.31
CA THR A 53 1.00 -0.06 -6.73
C THR A 53 1.00 -1.50 -6.25
N SER A 54 1.55 -2.42 -7.06
CA SER A 54 1.60 -3.86 -6.73
C SER A 54 2.47 -4.17 -5.52
N ASP A 55 3.47 -3.33 -5.25
CA ASP A 55 4.36 -3.41 -4.08
C ASP A 55 3.80 -2.68 -2.85
N ARG A 56 2.72 -1.89 -3.05
CA ARG A 56 2.04 -1.09 -2.01
C ARG A 56 2.93 -0.08 -1.31
N ILE A 57 3.92 0.38 -2.04
CA ILE A 57 4.76 1.49 -1.64
C ILE A 57 4.18 2.75 -2.26
N LEU A 58 3.86 3.70 -1.40
CA LEU A 58 3.45 5.05 -1.79
C LEU A 58 4.66 5.94 -1.67
N VAL A 59 4.91 6.72 -2.72
CA VAL A 59 5.96 7.73 -2.73
C VAL A 59 5.28 9.08 -2.52
N ASN A 60 5.74 9.82 -1.52
CA ASN A 60 5.39 11.21 -1.33
C ASN A 60 6.59 12.06 -1.71
N THR A 61 6.39 13.00 -2.61
CA THR A 61 7.41 13.94 -3.04
C THR A 61 7.01 15.33 -2.56
N ALA A 62 7.93 16.04 -2.00
CA ALA A 62 7.79 17.44 -1.66
C ALA A 62 8.82 18.25 -2.44
N GLU A 63 8.43 19.41 -2.94
CA GLU A 63 9.29 20.30 -3.71
C GLU A 63 8.93 21.76 -3.36
N ILE A 64 9.93 22.62 -3.35
CA ILE A 64 9.74 24.07 -3.27
C ILE A 64 9.23 24.54 -4.62
N ALA A 65 8.04 25.11 -4.68
CA ALA A 65 7.40 25.48 -5.93
C ALA A 65 7.69 26.91 -6.36
N ASP A 66 8.14 27.76 -5.44
CA ASP A 66 8.45 29.16 -5.72
C ASP A 66 9.27 29.76 -4.59
N ASP A 67 10.16 30.67 -4.88
CA ASP A 67 10.99 31.38 -3.92
C ASP A 67 10.93 32.90 -4.14
N SER A 68 11.13 33.65 -3.08
CA SER A 68 11.12 35.09 -3.11
C SER A 68 11.87 35.72 -1.94
N ASP A 69 12.31 36.94 -2.10
CA ASP A 69 12.90 37.72 -1.00
C ASP A 69 11.84 38.23 -0.01
N SER A 70 12.27 38.93 1.02
CA SER A 70 11.39 39.50 2.05
C SER A 70 10.42 40.58 1.54
N SER A 71 10.61 41.08 0.31
CA SER A 71 9.71 42.01 -0.36
C SER A 71 8.66 41.31 -1.21
N GLY A 72 8.84 39.97 -1.43
CA GLY A 72 8.02 39.14 -2.30
C GLY A 72 8.45 39.22 -3.77
N ASP A 73 9.65 39.77 -4.05
CA ASP A 73 10.22 39.74 -5.40
C ASP A 73 10.88 38.37 -5.64
N PRO A 74 10.69 37.74 -6.81
CA PRO A 74 11.34 36.47 -7.14
C PRO A 74 12.86 36.59 -7.03
N ILE A 75 13.48 35.55 -6.48
CA ILE A 75 14.93 35.46 -6.34
C ILE A 75 15.37 34.05 -6.79
N ASP A 76 16.47 33.98 -7.54
CA ASP A 76 17.01 32.70 -7.98
C ASP A 76 17.71 32.01 -6.80
N ASP A 77 17.38 30.76 -6.55
CA ASP A 77 18.13 29.90 -5.65
C ASP A 77 19.51 29.60 -6.25
N ILE A 78 20.50 29.33 -5.39
CA ILE A 78 21.89 29.20 -5.82
C ILE A 78 22.18 27.89 -6.54
N ASP A 79 21.46 26.83 -6.24
CA ASP A 79 21.75 25.48 -6.72
C ASP A 79 20.49 24.64 -7.06
N SER A 80 19.29 25.21 -6.93
CA SER A 80 18.05 24.56 -7.33
C SER A 80 17.14 25.47 -8.17
N THR A 81 16.17 24.88 -8.85
CA THR A 81 15.18 25.56 -9.65
C THR A 81 13.79 25.11 -9.24
N PRO A 82 12.96 25.97 -8.64
CA PRO A 82 11.63 25.61 -8.14
C PRO A 82 10.73 25.00 -9.22
N ASP A 83 9.86 24.06 -8.82
CA ASP A 83 8.82 23.41 -9.62
C ASP A 83 9.33 22.72 -10.90
N ASN A 84 10.54 22.18 -10.89
CA ASN A 84 11.11 21.51 -12.05
C ASN A 84 11.07 19.98 -11.98
N ASN A 85 10.73 19.40 -10.84
CA ASN A 85 10.69 17.95 -10.56
C ASN A 85 12.00 17.24 -10.91
N ASN A 86 13.12 17.89 -10.70
CA ASN A 86 14.43 17.42 -11.13
C ASN A 86 15.10 16.50 -10.10
N GLU A 87 14.80 15.22 -10.16
CA GLU A 87 15.34 14.20 -9.27
C GLU A 87 16.83 13.85 -9.52
N TRP A 88 17.43 14.39 -10.57
CA TRP A 88 18.70 13.89 -11.09
C TRP A 88 19.90 14.82 -10.87
N ASN A 89 19.67 16.04 -10.43
CA ASN A 89 20.68 17.11 -10.39
C ASN A 89 21.11 17.53 -8.98
N GLU A 90 21.11 16.70 -7.98
CA GLU A 90 21.59 17.07 -6.64
C GLU A 90 20.98 18.40 -6.10
N GLU A 91 19.80 18.78 -6.61
CA GLU A 91 19.03 19.92 -6.10
C GLU A 91 18.49 19.55 -4.71
N ASP A 92 18.48 20.52 -3.79
CA ASP A 92 18.07 20.31 -2.40
C ASP A 92 16.67 20.85 -2.07
N ASP A 93 15.95 21.32 -3.09
CA ASP A 93 14.58 21.80 -2.99
C ASP A 93 13.51 20.70 -3.13
N LEU A 94 13.92 19.47 -3.48
CA LEU A 94 13.04 18.31 -3.65
C LEU A 94 13.48 17.15 -2.75
N ASP A 95 12.51 16.57 -2.03
CA ASP A 95 12.75 15.35 -1.22
C ASP A 95 11.60 14.35 -1.34
N LYS A 96 11.92 13.08 -1.11
CA LYS A 96 10.98 11.96 -1.22
C LYS A 96 10.97 11.09 -0.01
N GLU A 97 9.78 10.68 0.38
CA GLU A 97 9.59 9.70 1.44
C GLU A 97 8.67 8.56 0.97
N PHE A 98 8.94 7.37 1.48
CA PHE A 98 8.25 6.15 1.10
C PHE A 98 7.40 5.64 2.26
N VAL A 99 6.12 5.39 1.98
CA VAL A 99 5.20 4.79 2.94
C VAL A 99 4.72 3.44 2.42
N LYS A 100 4.98 2.37 3.16
CA LYS A 100 4.44 1.05 2.86
C LYS A 100 3.18 0.77 3.66
N VAL A 101 2.08 0.50 2.97
CA VAL A 101 0.81 0.13 3.59
C VAL A 101 0.73 -1.38 3.73
N LYS A 102 0.68 -1.87 4.97
CA LYS A 102 0.43 -3.28 5.28
C LYS A 102 -1.07 -3.53 5.35
N TYR A 103 -1.49 -4.71 4.95
CA TYR A 103 -2.90 -5.09 4.95
C TYR A 103 -3.09 -6.55 5.26
N PHE A 104 -4.33 -6.85 5.61
CA PHE A 104 -4.83 -8.18 5.88
C PHE A 104 -5.47 -8.73 4.60
N ASP A 105 -5.08 -9.95 4.22
CA ASP A 105 -5.59 -10.60 3.03
C ASP A 105 -5.75 -12.11 3.31
N LEU A 106 -6.98 -12.59 3.22
CA LEU A 106 -7.27 -14.01 3.39
C LEU A 106 -7.67 -14.64 2.07
N ALA A 107 -6.97 -15.69 1.72
CA ALA A 107 -7.34 -16.57 0.63
C ALA A 107 -7.96 -17.87 1.16
N LEU A 108 -8.90 -18.42 0.41
CA LEU A 108 -9.56 -19.68 0.74
C LEU A 108 -9.50 -20.62 -0.46
N LYS A 109 -9.06 -21.86 -0.20
CA LYS A 109 -9.18 -22.97 -1.14
C LYS A 109 -10.08 -24.05 -0.56
N LYS A 110 -10.87 -24.71 -1.40
CA LYS A 110 -11.77 -25.78 -0.99
C LYS A 110 -11.78 -26.89 -2.03
N TRP A 111 -11.64 -28.11 -1.56
CA TRP A 111 -11.71 -29.29 -2.45
C TRP A 111 -12.39 -30.46 -1.76
N VAL A 112 -12.79 -31.45 -2.56
CA VAL A 112 -13.26 -32.75 -2.06
C VAL A 112 -12.04 -33.60 -1.79
N SER A 113 -11.78 -33.99 -0.55
CA SER A 113 -10.64 -34.85 -0.20
C SER A 113 -10.95 -36.31 -0.43
N ARG A 114 -12.16 -36.75 -0.06
CA ARG A 114 -12.59 -38.15 -0.23
C ARG A 114 -14.10 -38.30 -0.31
N ALA A 115 -14.52 -39.41 -0.86
CA ALA A 115 -15.89 -39.89 -0.82
C ALA A 115 -15.98 -41.18 -0.01
N ILE A 116 -17.07 -41.34 0.75
CA ILE A 116 -17.37 -42.51 1.55
C ILE A 116 -18.66 -43.11 1.04
N VAL A 117 -18.58 -44.31 0.44
CA VAL A 117 -19.73 -45.06 -0.03
C VAL A 117 -20.08 -46.10 1.03
N THR A 118 -21.25 -45.97 1.65
CA THR A 118 -21.78 -46.90 2.65
C THR A 118 -22.83 -47.80 1.98
N ASN A 119 -22.62 -49.11 2.02
CA ASN A 119 -23.57 -50.11 1.52
C ASN A 119 -24.68 -50.40 2.52
N GLN A 120 -25.74 -51.14 2.11
CA GLN A 120 -26.86 -51.50 2.97
C GLN A 120 -26.47 -52.35 4.20
N ASP A 121 -25.41 -53.13 4.10
CA ASP A 121 -24.87 -53.94 5.19
C ASP A 121 -24.01 -53.17 6.16
N GLY A 122 -23.87 -51.83 5.93
CA GLY A 122 -23.04 -50.95 6.74
C GLY A 122 -21.57 -50.93 6.35
N SER A 123 -21.13 -51.79 5.44
CA SER A 123 -19.75 -51.73 4.96
C SER A 123 -19.44 -50.42 4.21
N GLN A 124 -18.24 -49.96 4.38
CA GLN A 124 -17.81 -48.67 3.76
C GLN A 124 -16.67 -48.87 2.79
N ASN A 125 -16.72 -48.14 1.69
CA ASN A 125 -15.63 -47.98 0.74
C ASN A 125 -15.21 -46.51 0.71
N ILE A 126 -13.98 -46.22 1.04
CA ILE A 126 -13.39 -44.91 1.05
C ILE A 126 -12.62 -44.70 -0.25
N ILE A 127 -12.92 -43.60 -0.94
CA ILE A 127 -12.31 -43.25 -2.23
C ILE A 127 -11.64 -41.88 -2.03
N GLU A 128 -10.31 -41.92 -2.03
CA GLU A 128 -9.54 -40.65 -2.02
C GLU A 128 -9.60 -40.04 -3.42
N THR A 129 -9.85 -38.74 -3.51
CA THR A 129 -9.99 -38.03 -4.79
C THR A 129 -8.65 -37.69 -5.40
N GLY A 130 -7.61 -37.56 -4.57
CA GLY A 130 -6.30 -37.05 -4.98
C GLY A 130 -6.25 -35.54 -5.17
N HIS A 131 -7.35 -34.84 -4.92
CA HIS A 131 -7.39 -33.38 -5.00
C HIS A 131 -6.60 -32.75 -3.85
N THR A 132 -5.91 -31.66 -4.14
CA THR A 132 -5.01 -30.97 -3.19
C THR A 132 -5.39 -29.50 -2.96
N GLY A 133 -6.31 -28.95 -3.77
CA GLY A 133 -6.65 -27.54 -3.78
C GLY A 133 -5.65 -26.70 -4.58
N ASP A 134 -4.78 -27.33 -5.38
CA ASP A 134 -3.77 -26.62 -6.17
C ASP A 134 -4.30 -26.19 -7.55
N GLU A 135 -5.35 -26.87 -8.03
CA GLU A 135 -6.06 -26.49 -9.27
C GLU A 135 -7.25 -25.58 -8.96
N ASP A 136 -7.53 -24.62 -9.82
CA ASP A 136 -8.67 -23.71 -9.69
C ASP A 136 -9.37 -23.49 -11.06
N PRO A 137 -10.58 -24.07 -11.27
CA PRO A 137 -11.26 -24.98 -10.34
C PRO A 137 -10.65 -26.39 -10.31
N GLU A 138 -10.75 -27.04 -9.17
CA GLU A 138 -10.45 -28.47 -9.08
C GLU A 138 -11.37 -29.26 -10.00
N PRO A 139 -10.88 -30.34 -10.65
CA PRO A 139 -11.73 -31.17 -11.46
C PRO A 139 -12.84 -31.83 -10.65
N PRO A 140 -13.98 -32.20 -11.25
CA PRO A 140 -15.06 -32.84 -10.53
C PRO A 140 -14.62 -34.14 -9.86
N ALA A 141 -14.88 -34.30 -8.57
CA ALA A 141 -14.67 -35.56 -7.87
C ALA A 141 -15.59 -36.63 -8.44
N LYS A 142 -15.02 -37.77 -8.86
CA LYS A 142 -15.74 -38.86 -9.46
C LYS A 142 -15.81 -40.04 -8.50
N VAL A 143 -17.02 -40.55 -8.28
CA VAL A 143 -17.27 -41.75 -7.48
C VAL A 143 -17.85 -42.83 -8.39
N ASP A 144 -17.09 -43.88 -8.63
CA ASP A 144 -17.57 -45.05 -9.38
C ASP A 144 -18.29 -46.01 -8.39
N LEU A 145 -19.58 -46.14 -8.53
CA LEU A 145 -20.39 -47.07 -7.76
C LEU A 145 -20.35 -48.50 -8.35
N GLY A 146 -19.75 -48.67 -9.52
CA GLY A 146 -19.73 -49.95 -10.22
C GLY A 146 -21.15 -50.43 -10.55
N ARG A 147 -21.48 -51.67 -10.15
CA ARG A 147 -22.83 -52.25 -10.35
C ARG A 147 -23.76 -52.03 -9.17
N ARG A 148 -23.41 -51.16 -8.21
CA ARG A 148 -24.26 -50.85 -7.04
C ARG A 148 -25.47 -50.03 -7.45
N ASP A 149 -26.62 -50.38 -6.87
CA ASP A 149 -27.82 -49.56 -7.03
C ASP A 149 -27.68 -48.29 -6.18
N ILE A 150 -27.78 -47.13 -6.80
CA ILE A 150 -27.66 -45.85 -6.12
C ILE A 150 -28.68 -45.66 -4.99
N ASN A 151 -29.86 -46.30 -5.11
CA ASN A 151 -30.89 -46.23 -4.09
C ASN A 151 -30.58 -47.09 -2.84
N LYS A 152 -29.52 -47.90 -2.92
CA LYS A 152 -29.10 -48.82 -1.85
C LYS A 152 -27.77 -48.49 -1.23
N VAL A 153 -27.21 -47.33 -1.58
CA VAL A 153 -25.95 -46.82 -1.03
C VAL A 153 -26.11 -45.39 -0.55
N THR A 154 -25.33 -45.01 0.43
CA THR A 154 -25.18 -43.61 0.83
C THR A 154 -23.79 -43.13 0.43
N VAL A 155 -23.72 -42.01 -0.27
CA VAL A 155 -22.45 -41.39 -0.63
C VAL A 155 -22.30 -40.09 0.16
N LYS A 156 -21.23 -39.99 0.94
CA LYS A 156 -20.83 -38.79 1.68
C LYS A 156 -19.54 -38.25 1.06
N PHE A 157 -19.46 -36.94 0.94
CA PHE A 157 -18.22 -36.26 0.54
C PHE A 157 -17.65 -35.54 1.72
N GLU A 158 -16.34 -35.67 1.90
CA GLU A 158 -15.59 -34.84 2.82
C GLU A 158 -14.83 -33.76 2.06
N PHE A 159 -14.98 -32.54 2.56
CA PHE A 159 -14.30 -31.38 1.99
C PHE A 159 -13.18 -30.96 2.94
N GLN A 160 -12.08 -30.54 2.34
CA GLN A 160 -11.08 -29.76 3.03
C GLN A 160 -11.19 -28.30 2.63
N ILE A 161 -10.93 -27.45 3.60
CA ILE A 161 -10.88 -26.00 3.43
C ILE A 161 -9.54 -25.57 4.00
N LYS A 162 -8.76 -24.88 3.15
CA LYS A 162 -7.51 -24.26 3.55
C LYS A 162 -7.71 -22.75 3.54
N VAL A 163 -7.40 -22.13 4.64
CA VAL A 163 -7.37 -20.66 4.75
C VAL A 163 -5.93 -20.24 4.93
N THR A 164 -5.49 -19.32 4.12
CA THR A 164 -4.15 -18.72 4.18
C THR A 164 -4.26 -17.23 4.37
N ASN A 165 -3.34 -16.67 5.14
CA ASN A 165 -3.15 -15.23 5.17
C ASN A 165 -2.05 -14.89 4.14
N GLU A 166 -2.45 -14.19 3.08
CA GLU A 166 -1.55 -13.71 2.02
C GLU A 166 -1.17 -12.23 2.23
N GLY A 167 -1.72 -11.63 3.29
CA GLY A 167 -1.38 -10.29 3.72
C GLY A 167 -0.12 -10.23 4.59
N GLU A 168 0.19 -9.02 5.04
CA GLU A 168 1.39 -8.70 5.83
C GLU A 168 1.09 -8.48 7.32
N ILE A 169 -0.17 -8.63 7.72
CA ILE A 169 -0.65 -8.53 9.12
C ILE A 169 -1.67 -9.62 9.45
#